data_5403b76d4115738f6c1b67607f361ca1
#
_entry.id   5403b76d4115738f6c1b67607f361ca1
#
_cell.length_a   1.000
_cell.length_b   1.000
_cell.length_c   1.000
_cell.angle_alpha   90.00
_cell.angle_beta   90.00
_cell.angle_gamma   90.00
#
_symmetry.space_group_name_H-M   'P 1'
#
loop_
_entity.id
_entity.type
_entity.pdbx_description
1 polymer ?
#
loop_
_entity_poly.entity_id
_entity_poly.type
_entity_poly.pdbx_seq_one_letter_code
_entity_poly.pdbx_strand_id
1 'polypeptide(L)'
;MPLLLLIRHGENDFVKTGKLPGQVAGIHLNERGQKQAEALGEALKDVPIKAIYSSPLERAIETAAPIANARKLQIIPEPDLKDTDVGSWQGQSLKVLRHTKVWSIVQNAPSRFRFPDGESFVESQARYASALERMIRKHDKPRDIIAVVFHADPIKLVVSHFLGLPLDHFQRLSCDTGSLTALYVSESGANLLKLNQRPPFDFLSGPEKAKKNGKTKA
;
A
#
# COMPACT_ATOMS: atom_id res chain seq x y z
N MET A 1 -3.85 -13.01 -15.16
CA MET A 1 -4.17 -11.88 -14.27
C MET A 1 -3.30 -11.93 -13.04
N PRO A 2 -2.70 -10.82 -12.59
CA PRO A 2 -1.65 -10.83 -11.59
C PRO A 2 -2.17 -10.88 -10.14
N LEU A 3 -1.27 -11.32 -9.24
CA LEU A 3 -1.35 -11.08 -7.82
C LEU A 3 -0.68 -9.74 -7.52
N LEU A 4 -1.41 -8.81 -6.95
CA LEU A 4 -0.93 -7.51 -6.50
C LEU A 4 -0.48 -7.61 -5.04
N LEU A 5 0.77 -7.29 -4.76
CA LEU A 5 1.30 -7.10 -3.41
C LEU A 5 1.32 -5.58 -3.14
N LEU A 6 0.25 -5.08 -2.53
CA LEU A 6 0.10 -3.67 -2.17
C LEU A 6 0.81 -3.43 -0.85
N ILE A 7 1.86 -2.62 -0.86
CA ILE A 7 2.75 -2.43 0.29
C ILE A 7 2.71 -0.97 0.72
N ARG A 8 2.38 -0.71 1.99
CA ARG A 8 2.52 0.61 2.57
C ARG A 8 3.98 0.89 2.90
N HIS A 9 4.44 2.11 2.59
CA HIS A 9 5.78 2.55 2.98
C HIS A 9 6.04 2.37 4.47
N GLY A 10 7.31 2.22 4.86
CA GLY A 10 7.78 2.12 6.23
C GLY A 10 7.49 3.39 7.04
N GLU A 11 7.71 3.32 8.36
CA GLU A 11 7.48 4.46 9.25
C GLU A 11 8.42 5.63 8.93
N ASN A 12 7.89 6.85 9.07
CA ASN A 12 8.63 8.11 9.03
C ASN A 12 8.20 8.98 10.21
N ASP A 13 8.90 10.08 10.44
CA ASP A 13 8.64 10.92 11.62
C ASP A 13 7.29 11.65 11.55
N PHE A 14 6.74 11.91 10.37
CA PHE A 14 5.38 12.45 10.24
C PHE A 14 4.34 11.47 10.76
N VAL A 15 4.41 10.20 10.34
CA VAL A 15 3.50 9.15 10.82
C VAL A 15 3.69 8.92 12.31
N LYS A 16 4.95 8.83 12.79
CA LYS A 16 5.28 8.64 14.20
C LYS A 16 4.71 9.74 15.09
N THR A 17 4.73 10.99 14.61
CA THR A 17 4.23 12.16 15.34
C THR A 17 2.77 12.49 15.05
N GLY A 18 2.07 11.66 14.24
CA GLY A 18 0.65 11.87 13.91
C GLY A 18 0.41 13.11 13.05
N LYS A 19 1.30 13.41 12.12
CA LYS A 19 1.12 14.47 11.11
C LYS A 19 0.73 13.86 9.76
N LEU A 20 -0.03 14.61 8.96
CA LEU A 20 -0.37 14.24 7.59
C LEU A 20 0.78 14.59 6.64
N PRO A 21 1.47 13.62 6.04
CA PRO A 21 2.55 13.93 5.09
C PRO A 21 2.00 14.39 3.74
N GLY A 22 0.87 13.86 3.27
CA GLY A 22 0.36 14.12 1.93
C GLY A 22 1.42 13.92 0.86
N GLN A 23 1.56 14.87 -0.05
CA GLN A 23 2.53 14.84 -1.14
C GLN A 23 3.85 15.61 -0.85
N VAL A 24 4.09 15.98 0.43
CA VAL A 24 5.34 16.67 0.80
C VAL A 24 6.54 15.80 0.44
N ALA A 25 7.48 16.39 -0.32
CA ALA A 25 8.77 15.79 -0.66
C ALA A 25 9.76 15.87 0.52
N GLY A 26 10.87 15.12 0.46
CA GLY A 26 11.90 15.12 1.50
C GLY A 26 11.51 14.42 2.80
N ILE A 27 10.42 13.63 2.79
CA ILE A 27 10.03 12.81 3.95
C ILE A 27 10.58 11.41 3.77
N HIS A 28 11.66 11.12 4.50
CA HIS A 28 12.40 9.87 4.49
C HIS A 28 11.92 8.89 5.56
N LEU A 29 12.27 7.61 5.43
CA LEU A 29 12.04 6.60 6.46
C LEU A 29 12.90 6.94 7.70
N ASN A 30 12.31 6.75 8.88
CA ASN A 30 13.09 6.73 10.13
C ASN A 30 13.74 5.34 10.34
N GLU A 31 14.51 5.16 11.41
CA GLU A 31 15.19 3.89 11.71
C GLU A 31 14.24 2.69 11.75
N ARG A 32 13.03 2.88 12.29
CA ARG A 32 12.02 1.82 12.32
C ARG A 32 11.50 1.49 10.92
N GLY A 33 11.25 2.53 10.12
CA GLY A 33 10.84 2.37 8.73
C GLY A 33 11.87 1.66 7.87
N GLN A 34 13.16 1.96 8.07
CA GLN A 34 14.26 1.28 7.39
C GLN A 34 14.27 -0.22 7.75
N LYS A 35 14.16 -0.58 9.03
CA LYS A 35 14.05 -1.99 9.47
C LYS A 35 12.82 -2.69 8.89
N GLN A 36 11.69 -1.98 8.76
CA GLN A 36 10.49 -2.53 8.11
C GLN A 36 10.75 -2.80 6.62
N ALA A 37 11.42 -1.90 5.92
CA ALA A 37 11.77 -2.06 4.51
C ALA A 37 12.75 -3.24 4.30
N GLU A 38 13.76 -3.39 5.14
CA GLU A 38 14.70 -4.52 5.13
C GLU A 38 13.97 -5.86 5.37
N ALA A 39 13.07 -5.91 6.35
CA ALA A 39 12.27 -7.10 6.64
C ALA A 39 11.36 -7.49 5.45
N LEU A 40 10.79 -6.50 4.73
CA LEU A 40 10.04 -6.74 3.50
C LEU A 40 10.94 -7.32 2.40
N GLY A 41 12.14 -6.77 2.20
CA GLY A 41 13.12 -7.28 1.24
C GLY A 41 13.49 -8.73 1.50
N GLU A 42 13.80 -9.07 2.76
CA GLU A 42 14.13 -10.44 3.16
C GLU A 42 12.94 -11.39 2.97
N ALA A 43 11.72 -10.98 3.39
CA ALA A 43 10.54 -11.83 3.29
C ALA A 43 10.07 -12.08 1.85
N LEU A 44 10.39 -11.17 0.92
CA LEU A 44 9.98 -11.25 -0.49
C LEU A 44 11.10 -11.72 -1.43
N LYS A 45 12.31 -12.01 -0.94
CA LYS A 45 13.46 -12.36 -1.77
C LYS A 45 13.26 -13.59 -2.67
N ASP A 46 12.48 -14.58 -2.22
CA ASP A 46 12.18 -15.81 -2.94
C ASP A 46 10.86 -15.74 -3.73
N VAL A 47 10.06 -14.70 -3.57
CA VAL A 47 8.79 -14.51 -4.27
C VAL A 47 9.06 -14.09 -5.72
N PRO A 48 8.48 -14.76 -6.75
CA PRO A 48 8.79 -14.50 -8.16
C PRO A 48 8.12 -13.20 -8.68
N ILE A 49 8.44 -12.07 -8.03
CA ILE A 49 7.95 -10.74 -8.41
C ILE A 49 8.48 -10.40 -9.82
N LYS A 50 7.61 -9.94 -10.70
CA LYS A 50 7.90 -9.58 -12.09
C LYS A 50 8.21 -8.10 -12.28
N ALA A 51 7.57 -7.23 -11.48
CA ALA A 51 7.79 -5.80 -11.51
C ALA A 51 7.54 -5.18 -10.14
N ILE A 52 8.23 -4.07 -9.87
CA ILE A 52 8.06 -3.28 -8.65
C ILE A 52 7.71 -1.86 -9.07
N TYR A 53 6.47 -1.46 -8.80
CA TYR A 53 6.00 -0.09 -8.97
C TYR A 53 6.04 0.64 -7.63
N SER A 54 6.34 1.93 -7.65
CA SER A 54 6.37 2.73 -6.43
C SER A 54 5.82 4.12 -6.66
N SER A 55 5.14 4.67 -5.65
CA SER A 55 5.01 6.12 -5.54
C SER A 55 6.39 6.78 -5.69
N PRO A 56 6.50 7.92 -6.38
CA PRO A 56 7.79 8.61 -6.53
C PRO A 56 8.28 9.29 -5.24
N LEU A 57 7.47 9.32 -4.17
CA LEU A 57 7.85 9.93 -2.90
C LEU A 57 8.93 9.10 -2.19
N GLU A 58 9.91 9.76 -1.59
CA GLU A 58 11.15 9.18 -1.06
C GLU A 58 10.88 7.99 -0.13
N ARG A 59 9.97 8.12 0.83
CA ARG A 59 9.57 7.07 1.77
C ARG A 59 9.08 5.78 1.11
N ALA A 60 8.43 5.90 -0.07
CA ALA A 60 7.95 4.75 -0.82
C ALA A 60 9.08 4.10 -1.64
N ILE A 61 9.92 4.90 -2.30
CA ILE A 61 11.11 4.44 -3.02
C ILE A 61 12.07 3.72 -2.05
N GLU A 62 12.34 4.31 -0.89
CA GLU A 62 13.21 3.72 0.14
C GLU A 62 12.65 2.40 0.68
N THR A 63 11.33 2.27 0.78
CA THR A 63 10.69 1.00 1.16
C THR A 63 10.80 -0.05 0.06
N ALA A 64 10.70 0.36 -1.20
CA ALA A 64 10.81 -0.54 -2.36
C ALA A 64 12.26 -1.02 -2.60
N ALA A 65 13.26 -0.22 -2.20
CA ALA A 65 14.67 -0.48 -2.53
C ALA A 65 15.19 -1.84 -2.03
N PRO A 66 14.99 -2.28 -0.79
CA PRO A 66 15.44 -3.60 -0.34
C PRO A 66 14.77 -4.76 -1.11
N ILE A 67 13.49 -4.61 -1.50
CA ILE A 67 12.76 -5.60 -2.30
C ILE A 67 13.39 -5.67 -3.70
N ALA A 68 13.64 -4.53 -4.32
CA ALA A 68 14.24 -4.41 -5.63
C ALA A 68 15.64 -5.01 -5.67
N ASN A 69 16.47 -4.71 -4.67
CA ASN A 69 17.82 -5.22 -4.53
C ASN A 69 17.83 -6.77 -4.39
N ALA A 70 16.97 -7.31 -3.50
CA ALA A 70 16.87 -8.75 -3.29
C ALA A 70 16.41 -9.50 -4.55
N ARG A 71 15.62 -8.87 -5.41
CA ARG A 71 15.09 -9.43 -6.66
C ARG A 71 15.88 -9.05 -7.91
N LYS A 72 16.87 -8.17 -7.79
CA LYS A 72 17.64 -7.60 -8.92
C LYS A 72 16.71 -6.96 -9.97
N LEU A 73 15.67 -6.27 -9.50
CA LEU A 73 14.69 -5.55 -10.32
C LEU A 73 14.89 -4.05 -10.18
N GLN A 74 14.45 -3.31 -11.19
CA GLN A 74 14.36 -1.85 -11.11
C GLN A 74 13.02 -1.43 -10.51
N ILE A 75 13.03 -0.34 -9.75
CA ILE A 75 11.83 0.31 -9.27
C ILE A 75 11.28 1.18 -10.41
N ILE A 76 10.00 1.02 -10.72
CA ILE A 76 9.29 1.79 -11.73
C ILE A 76 8.46 2.87 -11.00
N PRO A 77 8.91 4.13 -10.99
CA PRO A 77 8.12 5.21 -10.39
C PRO A 77 6.82 5.42 -11.17
N GLU A 78 5.70 5.49 -10.46
CA GLU A 78 4.38 5.76 -11.03
C GLU A 78 3.81 7.03 -10.38
N PRO A 79 3.71 8.14 -11.10
CA PRO A 79 3.23 9.41 -10.55
C PRO A 79 1.82 9.34 -9.96
N ASP A 80 0.94 8.50 -10.53
CA ASP A 80 -0.43 8.34 -10.05
C ASP A 80 -0.52 7.56 -8.73
N LEU A 81 0.60 7.03 -8.20
CA LEU A 81 0.69 6.43 -6.87
C LEU A 81 1.12 7.42 -5.77
N LYS A 82 1.33 8.71 -6.07
CA LYS A 82 1.54 9.70 -5.01
C LYS A 82 0.40 9.65 -4.00
N ASP A 83 0.71 10.00 -2.75
CA ASP A 83 -0.32 10.07 -1.69
C ASP A 83 -1.49 10.98 -2.09
N THR A 84 -2.61 10.86 -1.42
CA THR A 84 -3.73 11.79 -1.59
C THR A 84 -3.24 13.21 -1.39
N ASP A 85 -3.57 14.11 -2.33
CA ASP A 85 -3.29 15.52 -2.14
C ASP A 85 -4.24 16.08 -1.08
N VAL A 86 -3.71 16.26 0.10
CA VAL A 86 -4.47 16.79 1.24
C VAL A 86 -4.42 18.31 1.32
N GLY A 87 -3.88 18.97 0.29
CA GLY A 87 -3.85 20.41 0.12
C GLY A 87 -3.29 21.13 1.34
N SER A 88 -4.03 22.10 1.87
CA SER A 88 -3.61 22.89 3.04
C SER A 88 -3.52 22.10 4.36
N TRP A 89 -3.93 20.83 4.37
CA TRP A 89 -3.75 19.94 5.53
C TRP A 89 -2.38 19.27 5.58
N GLN A 90 -1.54 19.45 4.56
CA GLN A 90 -0.18 18.91 4.55
C GLN A 90 0.62 19.41 5.76
N GLY A 91 1.27 18.49 6.46
CA GLY A 91 2.07 18.78 7.64
C GLY A 91 1.26 19.02 8.92
N GLN A 92 -0.07 19.13 8.85
CA GLN A 92 -0.89 19.36 10.03
C GLN A 92 -1.00 18.12 10.92
N SER A 93 -1.17 18.36 12.21
CA SER A 93 -1.35 17.30 13.21
C SER A 93 -2.75 16.72 13.15
N LEU A 94 -2.86 15.40 13.03
CA LEU A 94 -4.13 14.67 13.13
C LEU A 94 -4.86 14.97 14.45
N LYS A 95 -4.13 15.22 15.54
CA LYS A 95 -4.72 15.61 16.82
C LYS A 95 -5.53 16.91 16.69
N VAL A 96 -5.02 17.88 15.93
CA VAL A 96 -5.73 19.17 15.69
C VAL A 96 -6.91 18.96 14.74
N LEU A 97 -6.67 18.24 13.62
CA LEU A 97 -7.70 18.01 12.61
C LEU A 97 -8.91 17.25 13.15
N ARG A 98 -8.73 16.33 14.10
CA ARG A 98 -9.80 15.56 14.75
C ARG A 98 -10.80 16.44 15.52
N HIS A 99 -10.44 17.65 15.90
CA HIS A 99 -11.32 18.58 16.58
C HIS A 99 -12.07 19.53 15.62
N THR A 100 -11.83 19.42 14.31
CA THR A 100 -12.56 20.22 13.31
C THR A 100 -13.96 19.63 13.04
N LYS A 101 -14.93 20.51 12.74
CA LYS A 101 -16.29 20.08 12.42
C LYS A 101 -16.35 19.13 11.21
N VAL A 102 -15.44 19.29 10.26
CA VAL A 102 -15.39 18.47 9.03
C VAL A 102 -14.81 17.07 9.27
N TRP A 103 -14.16 16.82 10.41
CA TRP A 103 -13.54 15.51 10.68
C TRP A 103 -14.55 14.35 10.67
N SER A 104 -15.77 14.57 11.16
CA SER A 104 -16.82 13.56 11.11
C SER A 104 -17.18 13.17 9.67
N ILE A 105 -17.11 14.11 8.71
CA ILE A 105 -17.34 13.84 7.29
C ILE A 105 -16.20 13.00 6.74
N VAL A 106 -14.95 13.35 7.04
CA VAL A 106 -13.76 12.57 6.65
C VAL A 106 -13.87 11.11 7.10
N GLN A 107 -14.43 10.87 8.28
CA GLN A 107 -14.52 9.52 8.86
C GLN A 107 -15.76 8.73 8.42
N ASN A 108 -16.91 9.39 8.23
CA ASN A 108 -18.19 8.69 8.08
C ASN A 108 -18.84 8.88 6.70
N ALA A 109 -18.43 9.90 5.95
CA ALA A 109 -18.94 10.19 4.61
C ALA A 109 -17.83 10.75 3.70
N PRO A 110 -16.67 10.04 3.60
CA PRO A 110 -15.53 10.51 2.81
C PRO A 110 -15.87 10.75 1.34
N SER A 111 -16.88 10.09 0.78
CA SER A 111 -17.37 10.34 -0.58
C SER A 111 -17.83 11.77 -0.82
N ARG A 112 -18.19 12.50 0.25
CA ARG A 112 -18.66 13.88 0.22
C ARG A 112 -17.57 14.90 0.58
N PHE A 113 -16.36 14.43 0.89
CA PHE A 113 -15.29 15.28 1.38
C PHE A 113 -14.26 15.56 0.28
N ARG A 114 -13.85 16.83 0.22
CA ARG A 114 -12.71 17.32 -0.55
C ARG A 114 -11.74 18.00 0.40
N PHE A 115 -10.46 17.69 0.31
CA PHE A 115 -9.43 18.42 1.04
C PHE A 115 -9.37 19.88 0.55
N PRO A 116 -9.23 20.86 1.45
CA PRO A 116 -9.05 22.26 1.05
C PRO A 116 -7.79 22.39 0.19
N ASP A 117 -7.92 22.96 -0.99
CA ASP A 117 -6.85 23.09 -2.00
C ASP A 117 -6.25 21.73 -2.45
N GLY A 118 -6.98 20.64 -2.30
CA GLY A 118 -6.52 19.29 -2.61
C GLY A 118 -7.57 18.43 -3.34
N GLU A 119 -7.33 17.12 -3.35
CA GLU A 119 -8.20 16.11 -3.95
C GLU A 119 -9.43 15.80 -3.07
N SER A 120 -10.47 15.25 -3.67
CA SER A 120 -11.48 14.45 -2.96
C SER A 120 -11.03 12.99 -2.88
N PHE A 121 -11.60 12.22 -1.95
CA PHE A 121 -11.36 10.77 -1.91
C PHE A 121 -11.87 10.05 -3.16
N VAL A 122 -12.89 10.58 -3.82
CA VAL A 122 -13.42 10.04 -5.10
C VAL A 122 -12.38 10.18 -6.21
N GLU A 123 -11.78 11.37 -6.37
CA GLU A 123 -10.73 11.60 -7.37
C GLU A 123 -9.49 10.76 -7.08
N SER A 124 -9.06 10.73 -5.81
CA SER A 124 -7.93 9.89 -5.39
C SER A 124 -8.18 8.41 -5.71
N GLN A 125 -9.36 7.87 -5.36
CA GLN A 125 -9.71 6.48 -5.65
C GLN A 125 -9.67 6.18 -7.15
N ALA A 126 -10.26 7.05 -7.98
CA ALA A 126 -10.27 6.89 -9.44
C ALA A 126 -8.85 6.90 -10.01
N ARG A 127 -7.97 7.79 -9.54
CA ARG A 127 -6.57 7.88 -9.96
C ARG A 127 -5.81 6.59 -9.64
N TYR A 128 -5.92 6.09 -8.41
CA TYR A 128 -5.25 4.85 -8.01
C TYR A 128 -5.79 3.62 -8.73
N ALA A 129 -7.11 3.49 -8.84
CA ALA A 129 -7.74 2.38 -9.56
C ALA A 129 -7.27 2.34 -11.01
N SER A 130 -7.28 3.48 -11.70
CA SER A 130 -6.80 3.58 -13.09
C SER A 130 -5.32 3.22 -13.24
N ALA A 131 -4.47 3.64 -12.28
CA ALA A 131 -3.05 3.26 -12.27
C ALA A 131 -2.87 1.75 -12.13
N LEU A 132 -3.57 1.13 -11.17
CA LEU A 132 -3.48 -0.31 -10.97
C LEU A 132 -4.03 -1.10 -12.16
N GLU A 133 -5.13 -0.67 -12.76
CA GLU A 133 -5.66 -1.32 -13.96
C GLU A 133 -4.67 -1.27 -15.14
N ARG A 134 -3.92 -0.16 -15.32
CA ARG A 134 -2.84 -0.10 -16.32
C ARG A 134 -1.74 -1.13 -16.03
N MET A 135 -1.35 -1.28 -14.76
CA MET A 135 -0.37 -2.27 -14.34
C MET A 135 -0.88 -3.70 -14.55
N ILE A 136 -2.14 -3.98 -14.19
CA ILE A 136 -2.79 -5.28 -14.38
C ILE A 136 -2.79 -5.67 -15.86
N ARG A 137 -3.18 -4.75 -16.75
CA ARG A 137 -3.17 -5.01 -18.21
C ARG A 137 -1.76 -5.29 -18.75
N LYS A 138 -0.73 -4.69 -18.18
CA LYS A 138 0.67 -4.92 -18.58
C LYS A 138 1.22 -6.26 -18.08
N HIS A 139 0.63 -6.82 -17.03
CA HIS A 139 1.04 -8.06 -16.38
C HIS A 139 -0.12 -9.07 -16.36
N ASP A 140 -0.62 -9.43 -17.54
CA ASP A 140 -1.84 -10.23 -17.72
C ASP A 140 -1.61 -11.75 -17.69
N LYS A 141 -0.33 -12.19 -17.59
CA LYS A 141 -0.02 -13.62 -17.56
C LYS A 141 -0.48 -14.27 -16.26
N PRO A 142 -1.00 -15.52 -16.34
CA PRO A 142 -1.34 -16.29 -15.16
C PRO A 142 -0.14 -16.39 -14.21
N ARG A 143 -0.38 -16.14 -12.91
CA ARG A 143 0.63 -16.19 -11.84
C ARG A 143 1.69 -15.07 -11.86
N ASP A 144 1.54 -14.01 -12.66
CA ASP A 144 2.37 -12.84 -12.48
C ASP A 144 2.14 -12.25 -11.08
N ILE A 145 3.20 -11.86 -10.43
CA ILE A 145 3.17 -11.19 -9.13
C ILE A 145 3.83 -9.83 -9.31
N ILE A 146 3.14 -8.76 -8.96
CA ILE A 146 3.70 -7.41 -8.97
C ILE A 146 3.62 -6.78 -7.59
N ALA A 147 4.70 -6.11 -7.19
CA ALA A 147 4.73 -5.33 -5.96
C ALA A 147 4.43 -3.86 -6.28
N VAL A 148 3.57 -3.24 -5.46
CA VAL A 148 3.20 -1.83 -5.59
C VAL A 148 3.37 -1.16 -4.24
N VAL A 149 4.35 -0.24 -4.13
CA VAL A 149 4.71 0.41 -2.86
C VAL A 149 4.18 1.83 -2.86
N PHE A 150 3.27 2.13 -1.94
CA PHE A 150 2.65 3.45 -1.85
C PHE A 150 2.11 3.75 -0.43
N HIS A 151 0.91 4.27 -0.24
CA HIS A 151 0.49 4.90 1.01
C HIS A 151 -0.77 4.25 1.59
N ALA A 152 -1.10 4.56 2.86
CA ALA A 152 -2.16 3.90 3.62
C ALA A 152 -3.56 4.09 3.02
N ASP A 153 -4.02 5.34 2.91
CA ASP A 153 -5.36 5.62 2.39
C ASP A 153 -5.49 5.21 0.92
N PRO A 154 -4.49 5.46 0.04
CA PRO A 154 -4.45 4.88 -1.30
C PRO A 154 -4.68 3.36 -1.36
N ILE A 155 -4.00 2.57 -0.52
CA ILE A 155 -4.19 1.12 -0.46
C ILE A 155 -5.61 0.77 -0.07
N LYS A 156 -6.15 1.41 0.97
CA LYS A 156 -7.52 1.17 1.44
C LYS A 156 -8.56 1.54 0.39
N LEU A 157 -8.37 2.67 -0.31
CA LEU A 157 -9.25 3.14 -1.39
C LEU A 157 -9.27 2.16 -2.57
N VAL A 158 -8.11 1.64 -2.97
CA VAL A 158 -7.97 0.64 -4.03
C VAL A 158 -8.63 -0.68 -3.64
N VAL A 159 -8.36 -1.17 -2.44
CA VAL A 159 -9.00 -2.40 -1.94
C VAL A 159 -10.51 -2.24 -1.91
N SER A 160 -11.02 -1.10 -1.44
CA SER A 160 -12.45 -0.81 -1.45
C SER A 160 -13.04 -0.82 -2.87
N HIS A 161 -12.35 -0.19 -3.83
CA HIS A 161 -12.76 -0.16 -5.23
C HIS A 161 -12.90 -1.56 -5.81
N PHE A 162 -11.85 -2.37 -5.75
CA PHE A 162 -11.84 -3.71 -6.35
C PHE A 162 -12.78 -4.72 -5.68
N LEU A 163 -13.07 -4.53 -4.39
CA LEU A 163 -14.02 -5.38 -3.65
C LEU A 163 -15.47 -4.89 -3.70
N GLY A 164 -15.75 -3.76 -4.35
CA GLY A 164 -17.09 -3.17 -4.35
C GLY A 164 -17.53 -2.66 -2.97
N LEU A 165 -16.60 -2.39 -2.05
CA LEU A 165 -16.91 -1.79 -0.77
C LEU A 165 -17.23 -0.31 -0.97
N PRO A 166 -18.37 0.20 -0.45
CA PRO A 166 -18.69 1.63 -0.53
C PRO A 166 -17.52 2.49 -0.04
N LEU A 167 -17.23 3.57 -0.77
CA LEU A 167 -16.11 4.47 -0.43
C LEU A 167 -16.23 4.98 1.01
N ASP A 168 -17.42 5.22 1.51
CA ASP A 168 -17.66 5.68 2.89
C ASP A 168 -17.24 4.64 3.96
N HIS A 169 -16.85 3.45 3.54
CA HIS A 169 -16.40 2.39 4.44
C HIS A 169 -14.89 2.09 4.37
N PHE A 170 -14.14 2.76 3.50
CA PHE A 170 -12.71 2.44 3.31
C PHE A 170 -11.88 2.62 4.59
N GLN A 171 -12.29 3.53 5.48
CA GLN A 171 -11.62 3.74 6.77
C GLN A 171 -11.73 2.54 7.73
N ARG A 172 -12.61 1.58 7.45
CA ARG A 172 -12.74 0.33 8.22
C ARG A 172 -11.62 -0.67 7.92
N LEU A 173 -10.85 -0.44 6.86
CA LEU A 173 -9.69 -1.25 6.51
C LEU A 173 -8.46 -0.76 7.28
N SER A 174 -7.66 -1.71 7.76
CA SER A 174 -6.37 -1.41 8.40
C SER A 174 -5.24 -1.48 7.38
N CYS A 175 -4.25 -0.59 7.53
CA CYS A 175 -3.04 -0.57 6.72
C CYS A 175 -1.89 0.05 7.54
N ASP A 176 -1.07 -0.79 8.16
CA ASP A 176 0.06 -0.39 9.00
C ASP A 176 1.32 -0.07 8.15
N THR A 177 2.26 0.70 8.71
CA THR A 177 3.55 0.93 8.04
C THR A 177 4.32 -0.37 7.83
N GLY A 178 4.88 -0.56 6.63
CA GLY A 178 5.58 -1.78 6.25
C GLY A 178 4.67 -3.02 6.16
N SER A 179 3.36 -2.84 6.06
CA SER A 179 2.43 -3.94 5.84
C SER A 179 2.20 -4.22 4.35
N LEU A 180 1.78 -5.45 4.07
CA LEU A 180 1.44 -5.95 2.75
C LEU A 180 -0.03 -6.40 2.74
N THR A 181 -0.73 -6.02 1.68
CA THR A 181 -2.08 -6.49 1.33
C THR A 181 -2.00 -7.24 0.01
N ALA A 182 -2.48 -8.47 -0.04
CA ALA A 182 -2.45 -9.32 -1.23
C ALA A 182 -3.84 -9.35 -1.90
N LEU A 183 -3.91 -8.80 -3.10
CA LEU A 183 -5.13 -8.70 -3.91
C LEU A 183 -4.93 -9.44 -5.23
N TYR A 184 -5.71 -10.49 -5.46
CA TYR A 184 -5.76 -11.17 -6.75
C TYR A 184 -6.85 -10.55 -7.61
N VAL A 185 -6.51 -10.14 -8.83
CA VAL A 185 -7.47 -9.53 -9.75
C VAL A 185 -7.58 -10.40 -11.00
N SER A 186 -8.81 -10.73 -11.39
CA SER A 186 -9.14 -11.53 -12.57
C SER A 186 -10.26 -10.88 -13.38
N GLU A 187 -10.57 -11.44 -14.56
CA GLU A 187 -11.71 -10.99 -15.38
C GLU A 187 -13.06 -11.18 -14.67
N SER A 188 -13.15 -12.18 -13.79
CA SER A 188 -14.37 -12.47 -13.01
C SER A 188 -14.49 -11.64 -11.73
N GLY A 189 -13.52 -10.79 -11.42
CA GLY A 189 -13.51 -9.93 -10.23
C GLY A 189 -12.21 -10.03 -9.43
N ALA A 190 -12.23 -9.45 -8.24
CA ALA A 190 -11.08 -9.39 -7.35
C ALA A 190 -11.30 -10.17 -6.06
N ASN A 191 -10.24 -10.77 -5.54
CA ASN A 191 -10.23 -11.50 -4.27
C ASN A 191 -9.15 -10.95 -3.35
N LEU A 192 -9.54 -10.53 -2.16
CA LEU A 192 -8.62 -10.14 -1.10
C LEU A 192 -8.10 -11.40 -0.41
N LEU A 193 -6.86 -11.75 -0.65
CA LEU A 193 -6.24 -12.94 -0.05
C LEU A 193 -5.74 -12.67 1.36
N LYS A 194 -5.13 -11.50 1.57
CA LYS A 194 -4.61 -11.05 2.87
C LYS A 194 -4.74 -9.53 2.97
N LEU A 195 -5.02 -9.03 4.17
CA LEU A 195 -5.06 -7.61 4.48
C LEU A 195 -4.08 -7.30 5.61
N ASN A 196 -3.29 -6.23 5.44
CA ASN A 196 -2.45 -5.65 6.49
C ASN A 196 -1.50 -6.65 7.17
N GLN A 197 -0.86 -7.52 6.40
CA GLN A 197 0.09 -8.50 6.92
C GLN A 197 1.48 -7.89 7.09
N ARG A 198 2.18 -8.31 8.14
CA ARG A 198 3.60 -8.01 8.36
C ARG A 198 4.45 -9.26 8.13
N PRO A 199 5.72 -9.13 7.75
CA PRO A 199 6.62 -10.27 7.66
C PRO A 199 6.66 -11.11 8.97
N PRO A 200 6.82 -12.45 8.87
CA PRO A 200 6.97 -13.25 7.65
C PRO A 200 5.63 -13.51 6.92
N PHE A 201 5.72 -13.82 5.61
CA PHE A 201 4.55 -14.06 4.75
C PHE A 201 4.39 -15.54 4.41
N ASP A 202 3.78 -16.31 5.28
CA ASP A 202 3.63 -17.76 5.12
C ASP A 202 2.80 -18.15 3.88
N PHE A 203 1.86 -17.30 3.49
CA PHE A 203 0.97 -17.53 2.35
C PHE A 203 1.64 -17.39 0.97
N LEU A 204 2.85 -16.80 0.91
CA LEU A 204 3.66 -16.67 -0.30
C LEU A 204 4.65 -17.82 -0.46
N SER A 205 4.80 -18.67 0.54
CA SER A 205 5.65 -19.85 0.48
C SER A 205 4.94 -20.94 -0.33
N GLY A 206 5.58 -21.44 -1.40
CA GLY A 206 5.03 -22.55 -2.18
C GLY A 206 4.86 -23.82 -1.32
N PRO A 207 4.07 -24.82 -1.79
CA PRO A 207 3.67 -26.01 -1.01
C PRO A 207 4.82 -26.88 -0.49
N GLU A 208 6.05 -26.69 -0.93
CA GLU A 208 7.18 -27.52 -0.50
C GLU A 208 7.76 -27.19 0.89
N LYS A 209 7.55 -25.98 1.43
CA LYS A 209 8.08 -25.62 2.76
C LYS A 209 7.19 -26.04 3.92
N ALA A 210 5.93 -26.37 3.69
CA ALA A 210 4.99 -26.78 4.75
C ALA A 210 5.24 -28.21 5.28
N LYS A 211 6.02 -29.05 4.58
CA LYS A 211 6.23 -30.46 4.96
C LYS A 211 7.42 -30.74 5.88
N LYS A 212 8.25 -29.75 6.22
CA LYS A 212 9.45 -30.01 7.04
C LYS A 212 9.29 -29.85 8.56
N ASN A 213 8.18 -29.28 9.03
CA ASN A 213 7.97 -29.06 10.48
C ASN A 213 7.04 -30.09 11.17
N GLY A 214 6.67 -31.18 10.48
CA GLY A 214 5.73 -32.19 10.99
C GLY A 214 6.37 -33.54 11.34
N LYS A 215 7.61 -33.59 11.85
CA LYS A 215 8.15 -34.80 12.50
C LYS A 215 8.36 -34.52 13.98
N THR A 216 7.27 -34.55 14.73
CA THR A 216 7.31 -34.76 16.18
C THR A 216 7.57 -36.25 16.40
N LYS A 217 8.57 -36.54 17.18
CA LYS A 217 8.95 -37.89 17.63
C LYS A 217 7.80 -38.52 18.40
N ALA A 218 7.49 -39.75 18.03
CA ALA A 218 6.87 -40.71 18.94
C ALA A 218 7.92 -41.28 19.88
#